data_77b08ed84b44ef05fe8e6ab4fe866322
#
_entry.id   77b08ed84b44ef05fe8e6ab4fe866322
#
_cell.length_a   1.000
_cell.length_b   1.000
_cell.length_c   1.000
_cell.angle_alpha   90.00
_cell.angle_beta   90.00
_cell.angle_gamma   90.00
#
_symmetry.space_group_name_H-M   'P 1'
#
loop_
_entity.id
_entity.type
_entity.pdbx_description
1 polymer ?
#
loop_
_entity_poly.entity_id
_entity_poly.type
_entity_poly.pdbx_seq_one_letter_code
_entity_poly.pdbx_strand_id
1 'polypeptide(L)'
;MRAETIEALRESQRLGFLGARPVEQAAEHAAAFATALGPLPDGARLIDLGSGGGLPGLVLADLLPRCSITLVDRRQKRTDFLQRAVRRLGHEHVEVREADVAVMARDVEAGVETAFDVVTARSFGPPETTLRLARRLTHAGGTIVISEPPTGQRWDQGFLQELGLNDERVGPVRVFHVKP
;
A
#
# COMPACT_ATOMS: atom_id res chain seq x y z
N MET A 1 5.18 12.77 9.91
CA MET A 1 4.30 13.15 8.76
C MET A 1 4.26 14.66 8.66
N ARG A 2 4.44 15.20 7.44
CA ARG A 2 4.53 16.64 7.18
C ARG A 2 3.15 17.29 7.08
N ALA A 3 3.06 18.59 7.39
CA ALA A 3 1.81 19.36 7.28
C ALA A 3 1.31 19.43 5.82
N GLU A 4 2.25 19.51 4.86
CA GLU A 4 1.98 19.55 3.43
C GLU A 4 1.31 18.26 2.93
N THR A 5 1.65 17.12 3.51
CA THR A 5 1.02 15.83 3.20
C THR A 5 -0.43 15.81 3.68
N ILE A 6 -0.71 16.35 4.89
CA ILE A 6 -2.09 16.51 5.38
C ILE A 6 -2.89 17.43 4.44
N GLU A 7 -2.31 18.52 3.95
CA GLU A 7 -3.02 19.41 3.02
C GLU A 7 -3.29 18.73 1.67
N ALA A 8 -2.34 17.91 1.16
CA ALA A 8 -2.57 17.11 -0.04
C ALA A 8 -3.73 16.11 0.16
N LEU A 9 -3.82 15.49 1.33
CA LEU A 9 -4.92 14.56 1.66
C LEU A 9 -6.27 15.29 1.80
N ARG A 10 -6.30 16.52 2.34
CA ARG A 10 -7.50 17.37 2.35
C ARG A 10 -7.95 17.75 0.93
N GLU A 11 -7.02 18.08 0.05
CA GLU A 11 -7.32 18.31 -1.37
C GLU A 11 -7.92 17.04 -2.00
N SER A 12 -7.32 15.88 -1.75
CA SER A 12 -7.82 14.58 -2.19
C SER A 12 -9.26 14.31 -1.71
N GLN A 13 -9.58 14.67 -0.48
CA GLN A 13 -10.92 14.54 0.08
C GLN A 13 -11.91 15.49 -0.60
N ARG A 14 -11.53 16.76 -0.85
CA ARG A 14 -12.36 17.72 -1.63
C ARG A 14 -12.65 17.24 -3.05
N LEU A 15 -11.71 16.51 -3.66
CA LEU A 15 -11.88 15.88 -4.98
C LEU A 15 -12.72 14.59 -4.95
N GLY A 16 -13.16 14.14 -3.77
CA GLY A 16 -13.95 12.92 -3.61
C GLY A 16 -13.14 11.63 -3.75
N PHE A 17 -11.81 11.67 -3.62
CA PHE A 17 -10.96 10.47 -3.69
C PHE A 17 -10.77 9.80 -2.34
N LEU A 18 -11.09 10.49 -1.25
CA LEU A 18 -11.13 9.97 0.13
C LEU A 18 -12.54 10.07 0.70
N GLY A 19 -12.87 9.13 1.59
CA GLY A 19 -14.15 9.15 2.32
C GLY A 19 -14.24 10.31 3.33
N ALA A 20 -15.41 10.44 3.98
CA ALA A 20 -15.74 11.55 4.88
C ALA A 20 -15.04 11.52 6.25
N ARG A 21 -14.23 10.50 6.57
CA ARG A 21 -13.47 10.44 7.83
C ARG A 21 -12.52 11.65 7.92
N PRO A 22 -12.33 12.29 9.09
CA PRO A 22 -11.32 13.33 9.27
C PRO A 22 -9.96 12.89 8.73
N VAL A 23 -9.32 13.76 7.96
CA VAL A 23 -8.06 13.43 7.25
C VAL A 23 -6.96 13.05 8.23
N GLU A 24 -6.89 13.70 9.37
CA GLU A 24 -5.90 13.43 10.42
C GLU A 24 -6.04 12.00 10.96
N GLN A 25 -7.26 11.56 11.27
CA GLN A 25 -7.53 10.19 11.71
C GLN A 25 -7.23 9.16 10.62
N ALA A 26 -7.53 9.50 9.37
CA ALA A 26 -7.24 8.63 8.24
C ALA A 26 -5.72 8.51 7.99
N ALA A 27 -4.98 9.58 8.23
CA ALA A 27 -3.52 9.62 8.15
C ALA A 27 -2.85 8.88 9.32
N GLU A 28 -3.36 9.01 10.55
CA GLU A 28 -2.90 8.22 11.70
C GLU A 28 -3.08 6.72 11.45
N HIS A 29 -4.24 6.33 10.91
CA HIS A 29 -4.47 4.94 10.50
C HIS A 29 -3.46 4.48 9.42
N ALA A 30 -3.11 5.35 8.48
CA ALA A 30 -2.11 5.06 7.46
C ALA A 30 -0.69 4.96 8.04
N ALA A 31 -0.35 5.77 9.06
CA ALA A 31 0.93 5.68 9.74
C ALA A 31 1.13 4.34 10.47
N ALA A 32 0.05 3.68 10.88
CA ALA A 32 0.12 2.34 11.48
C ALA A 32 0.71 1.29 10.53
N PHE A 33 0.62 1.48 9.20
CA PHE A 33 1.29 0.61 8.23
C PHE A 33 2.82 0.69 8.38
N ALA A 34 3.39 1.90 8.49
CA ALA A 34 4.83 2.07 8.69
C ALA A 34 5.28 1.50 10.04
N THR A 35 4.48 1.69 11.10
CA THR A 35 4.76 1.11 12.42
C THR A 35 4.78 -0.43 12.36
N ALA A 36 3.83 -1.03 11.64
CA ALA A 36 3.73 -2.47 11.50
C ALA A 36 4.86 -3.09 10.66
N LEU A 37 5.40 -2.33 9.69
CA LEU A 37 6.54 -2.76 8.90
C LEU A 37 7.85 -2.72 9.68
N GLY A 38 7.98 -1.83 10.67
CA GLY A 38 9.25 -1.61 11.35
C GLY A 38 10.35 -1.05 10.42
N PRO A 39 11.63 -1.20 10.81
CA PRO A 39 12.74 -0.76 9.98
C PRO A 39 12.86 -1.58 8.69
N LEU A 40 12.97 -0.91 7.55
CA LEU A 40 13.21 -1.52 6.24
C LEU A 40 14.64 -1.19 5.77
N PRO A 41 15.28 -2.07 4.98
CA PRO A 41 16.57 -1.77 4.36
C PRO A 41 16.46 -0.59 3.39
N ASP A 42 17.57 0.12 3.20
CA ASP A 42 17.67 1.21 2.23
C ASP A 42 17.44 0.68 0.81
N GLY A 43 16.60 1.35 0.05
CA GLY A 43 16.22 0.93 -1.28
C GLY A 43 15.15 -0.17 -1.34
N ALA A 44 14.59 -0.60 -0.19
CA ALA A 44 13.48 -1.57 -0.19
C ALA A 44 12.36 -1.10 -1.12
N ARG A 45 11.88 -2.00 -1.98
CA ARG A 45 10.83 -1.73 -2.96
C ARG A 45 9.46 -1.96 -2.35
N LEU A 46 8.68 -0.90 -2.26
CA LEU A 46 7.31 -0.94 -1.73
C LEU A 46 6.31 -0.58 -2.83
N ILE A 47 5.20 -1.32 -2.91
CA ILE A 47 4.06 -0.96 -3.76
C ILE A 47 2.79 -0.81 -2.92
N ASP A 48 2.04 0.28 -3.18
CA ASP A 48 0.72 0.53 -2.56
C ASP A 48 -0.38 0.29 -3.59
N LEU A 49 -1.20 -0.74 -3.36
CA LEU A 49 -2.23 -1.20 -4.29
C LEU A 49 -3.49 -0.35 -4.21
N GLY A 50 -3.87 0.25 -5.34
CA GLY A 50 -5.05 1.11 -5.41
C GLY A 50 -4.88 2.35 -4.55
N SER A 51 -3.76 3.05 -4.66
CA SER A 51 -3.38 4.20 -3.84
C SER A 51 -4.43 5.32 -3.81
N GLY A 52 -5.26 5.41 -4.82
CA GLY A 52 -6.49 6.20 -4.85
C GLY A 52 -6.27 7.67 -4.51
N GLY A 53 -6.76 8.07 -3.33
CA GLY A 53 -6.59 9.40 -2.78
C GLY A 53 -5.28 9.62 -2.00
N GLY A 54 -4.33 8.66 -2.05
CA GLY A 54 -3.00 8.79 -1.44
C GLY A 54 -2.84 8.12 -0.06
N LEU A 55 -3.79 7.28 0.36
CA LEU A 55 -3.70 6.55 1.63
C LEU A 55 -3.65 5.03 1.43
N PRO A 56 -2.65 4.33 2.00
CA PRO A 56 -1.59 4.85 2.86
C PRO A 56 -0.39 5.49 2.13
N GLY A 57 -0.29 5.38 0.81
CA GLY A 57 0.90 5.64 0.00
C GLY A 57 1.62 6.97 0.26
N LEU A 58 0.93 8.14 0.27
CA LEU A 58 1.58 9.43 0.53
C LEU A 58 2.09 9.57 1.98
N VAL A 59 1.43 8.92 2.94
CA VAL A 59 1.89 8.88 4.33
C VAL A 59 3.14 8.01 4.44
N LEU A 60 3.17 6.86 3.77
CA LEU A 60 4.34 5.98 3.72
C LEU A 60 5.53 6.68 3.06
N ALA A 61 5.29 7.48 2.01
CA ALA A 61 6.33 8.28 1.37
C ALA A 61 7.00 9.27 2.34
N ASP A 62 6.24 9.88 3.25
CA ASP A 62 6.81 10.73 4.30
C ASP A 62 7.63 9.95 5.34
N LEU A 63 7.16 8.76 5.71
CA LEU A 63 7.70 7.98 6.84
C LEU A 63 8.86 7.05 6.43
N LEU A 64 8.93 6.68 5.15
CA LEU A 64 9.89 5.73 4.60
C LEU A 64 10.73 6.37 3.47
N PRO A 65 11.46 7.47 3.72
CA PRO A 65 12.13 8.25 2.67
C PRO A 65 13.30 7.52 1.99
N ARG A 66 13.73 6.38 2.54
CA ARG A 66 14.82 5.55 1.97
C ARG A 66 14.32 4.34 1.18
N CYS A 67 13.01 4.14 1.10
CA CYS A 67 12.39 3.09 0.28
C CYS A 67 12.12 3.62 -1.13
N SER A 68 12.09 2.73 -2.12
CA SER A 68 11.56 3.01 -3.46
C SER A 68 10.07 2.66 -3.46
N ILE A 69 9.20 3.66 -3.60
CA ILE A 69 7.75 3.47 -3.44
C ILE A 69 7.03 3.61 -4.78
N THR A 70 6.20 2.63 -5.12
CA THR A 70 5.29 2.68 -6.27
C THR A 70 3.85 2.86 -5.79
N LEU A 71 3.20 3.95 -6.20
CA LEU A 71 1.77 4.18 -6.00
C LEU A 71 1.03 3.76 -7.26
N VAL A 72 0.14 2.76 -7.17
CA VAL A 72 -0.58 2.27 -8.34
C VAL A 72 -2.10 2.45 -8.19
N ASP A 73 -2.73 2.99 -9.22
CA ASP A 73 -4.19 3.01 -9.38
C ASP A 73 -4.54 2.85 -10.88
N ARG A 74 -5.68 2.25 -11.17
CA ARG A 74 -6.15 2.07 -12.56
C ARG A 74 -6.90 3.29 -13.12
N ARG A 75 -7.16 4.31 -12.29
CA ARG A 75 -7.97 5.48 -12.64
C ARG A 75 -7.08 6.68 -12.88
N GLN A 76 -6.99 7.12 -14.13
CA GLN A 76 -6.17 8.25 -14.56
C GLN A 76 -6.34 9.50 -13.67
N LYS A 77 -7.57 9.90 -13.36
CA LYS A 77 -7.81 11.08 -12.49
C LYS A 77 -7.13 10.97 -11.12
N ARG A 78 -6.99 9.76 -10.58
CA ARG A 78 -6.32 9.53 -9.30
C ARG A 78 -4.80 9.54 -9.46
N THR A 79 -4.29 8.90 -10.50
CA THR A 79 -2.84 8.92 -10.78
C THR A 79 -2.36 10.32 -11.14
N ASP A 80 -3.13 11.12 -11.89
CA ASP A 80 -2.84 12.53 -12.16
C ASP A 80 -2.75 13.35 -10.85
N PHE A 81 -3.70 13.12 -9.94
CA PHE A 81 -3.65 13.75 -8.60
C PHE A 81 -2.39 13.32 -7.83
N LEU A 82 -2.12 12.03 -7.75
CA LEU A 82 -0.96 11.48 -7.04
C LEU A 82 0.36 12.02 -7.61
N GLN A 83 0.50 12.10 -8.94
CA GLN A 83 1.70 12.65 -9.58
C GLN A 83 1.92 14.12 -9.22
N ARG A 84 0.85 14.93 -9.18
CA ARG A 84 0.94 16.34 -8.73
C ARG A 84 1.31 16.43 -7.25
N ALA A 85 0.70 15.61 -6.40
CA ALA A 85 0.99 15.56 -4.96
C ALA A 85 2.44 15.15 -4.69
N VAL A 86 2.92 14.07 -5.30
CA VAL A 86 4.29 13.56 -5.17
C VAL A 86 5.32 14.64 -5.57
N ARG A 87 5.12 15.30 -6.73
CA ARG A 87 5.99 16.40 -7.17
C ARG A 87 5.98 17.59 -6.22
N ARG A 88 4.78 18.03 -5.77
CA ARG A 88 4.64 19.16 -4.83
C ARG A 88 5.31 18.87 -3.49
N LEU A 89 5.25 17.61 -3.04
CA LEU A 89 5.86 17.16 -1.79
C LEU A 89 7.36 16.86 -1.92
N GLY A 90 7.95 16.87 -3.12
CA GLY A 90 9.37 16.58 -3.34
C GLY A 90 9.74 15.12 -3.04
N HIS A 91 8.82 14.18 -3.24
CA HIS A 91 9.06 12.74 -3.04
C HIS A 91 9.73 12.11 -4.26
N GLU A 92 11.02 12.35 -4.48
CA GLU A 92 11.78 11.82 -5.63
C GLU A 92 11.89 10.28 -5.64
N HIS A 93 11.72 9.64 -4.48
CA HIS A 93 11.75 8.18 -4.30
C HIS A 93 10.39 7.50 -4.58
N VAL A 94 9.40 8.27 -5.08
CA VAL A 94 8.04 7.78 -5.34
C VAL A 94 7.70 7.83 -6.81
N GLU A 95 7.36 6.68 -7.36
CA GLU A 95 6.79 6.53 -8.71
C GLU A 95 5.27 6.39 -8.63
N VAL A 96 4.55 6.99 -9.57
CA VAL A 96 3.09 6.80 -9.71
C VAL A 96 2.81 6.12 -11.03
N ARG A 97 2.13 4.97 -10.99
CA ARG A 97 1.77 4.17 -12.17
C ARG A 97 0.25 4.10 -12.35
N GLU A 98 -0.23 4.42 -13.55
CA GLU A 98 -1.57 4.05 -14.00
C GLU A 98 -1.50 2.64 -14.55
N ALA A 99 -1.97 1.65 -13.78
CA ALA A 99 -1.88 0.24 -14.15
C ALA A 99 -2.97 -0.61 -13.48
N ASP A 100 -3.26 -1.75 -14.12
CA ASP A 100 -4.02 -2.83 -13.50
C ASP A 100 -3.05 -3.74 -12.73
N VAL A 101 -3.28 -3.88 -11.44
CA VAL A 101 -2.47 -4.70 -10.52
C VAL A 101 -2.40 -6.16 -10.98
N ALA A 102 -3.47 -6.69 -11.60
CA ALA A 102 -3.46 -8.06 -12.11
C ALA A 102 -2.53 -8.23 -13.33
N VAL A 103 -2.34 -7.18 -14.12
CA VAL A 103 -1.33 -7.17 -15.20
C VAL A 103 0.07 -7.15 -14.58
N MET A 104 0.32 -6.24 -13.64
CA MET A 104 1.61 -6.16 -12.95
C MET A 104 1.99 -7.48 -12.27
N ALA A 105 1.02 -8.18 -11.66
CA ALA A 105 1.27 -9.48 -11.05
C ALA A 105 1.70 -10.54 -12.09
N ARG A 106 1.14 -10.53 -13.30
CA ARG A 106 1.59 -11.40 -14.41
C ARG A 106 2.98 -11.03 -14.89
N ASP A 107 3.31 -9.74 -14.94
CA ASP A 107 4.63 -9.27 -15.36
C ASP A 107 5.72 -9.68 -14.36
N VAL A 108 5.41 -9.67 -13.05
CA VAL A 108 6.29 -10.21 -12.01
C VAL A 108 6.49 -11.72 -12.18
N GLU A 109 5.42 -12.50 -12.38
CA GLU A 109 5.49 -13.95 -12.60
C GLU A 109 6.26 -14.32 -13.88
N ALA A 110 6.18 -13.48 -14.90
CA ALA A 110 6.91 -13.64 -16.15
C ALA A 110 8.37 -13.14 -16.08
N GLY A 111 8.81 -12.55 -14.96
CA GLY A 111 10.15 -11.99 -14.80
C GLY A 111 10.37 -10.68 -15.58
N VAL A 112 9.30 -10.05 -16.06
CA VAL A 112 9.33 -8.75 -16.74
C VAL A 112 9.44 -7.60 -15.74
N GLU A 113 8.77 -7.72 -14.60
CA GLU A 113 8.85 -6.79 -13.47
C GLU A 113 9.50 -7.49 -12.28
N THR A 114 10.29 -6.76 -11.50
CA THR A 114 10.88 -7.29 -10.26
C THR A 114 9.85 -7.28 -9.14
N ALA A 115 9.73 -8.37 -8.38
CA ALA A 115 8.87 -8.45 -7.21
C ALA A 115 9.25 -7.42 -6.13
N PHE A 116 8.30 -7.11 -5.26
CA PHE A 116 8.44 -6.11 -4.21
C PHE A 116 8.80 -6.75 -2.86
N ASP A 117 9.56 -6.02 -2.03
CA ASP A 117 9.85 -6.38 -0.64
C ASP A 117 8.60 -6.20 0.22
N VAL A 118 7.81 -5.15 -0.09
CA VAL A 118 6.62 -4.79 0.66
C VAL A 118 5.46 -4.48 -0.29
N VAL A 119 4.30 -5.04 0.02
CA VAL A 119 3.03 -4.69 -0.63
C VAL A 119 2.05 -4.17 0.41
N THR A 120 1.47 -3.00 0.17
CA THR A 120 0.42 -2.43 1.03
C THR A 120 -0.91 -2.34 0.30
N ALA A 121 -2.03 -2.49 1.01
CA ALA A 121 -3.35 -2.28 0.46
C ALA A 121 -4.35 -1.76 1.50
N ARG A 122 -5.13 -0.75 1.11
CA ARG A 122 -6.24 -0.22 1.91
C ARG A 122 -7.47 -0.05 1.04
N SER A 123 -8.56 -0.76 1.37
CA SER A 123 -9.83 -0.65 0.63
C SER A 123 -9.68 -0.90 -0.89
N PHE A 124 -8.76 -1.78 -1.27
CA PHE A 124 -8.45 -2.08 -2.67
C PHE A 124 -9.53 -2.92 -3.34
N GLY A 125 -10.03 -3.96 -2.64
CA GLY A 125 -11.04 -4.88 -3.16
C GLY A 125 -11.46 -5.92 -2.12
N PRO A 126 -12.10 -7.03 -2.56
CA PRO A 126 -12.40 -8.16 -1.69
C PRO A 126 -11.12 -8.70 -1.04
N PRO A 127 -11.15 -9.06 0.27
CA PRO A 127 -9.96 -9.41 1.03
C PRO A 127 -9.11 -10.50 0.39
N GLU A 128 -9.72 -11.63 0.05
CA GLU A 128 -9.00 -12.77 -0.56
C GLU A 128 -8.39 -12.42 -1.92
N THR A 129 -9.14 -11.70 -2.78
CA THR A 129 -8.64 -11.25 -4.08
C THR A 129 -7.45 -10.30 -3.90
N THR A 130 -7.56 -9.38 -2.94
CA THR A 130 -6.48 -8.45 -2.59
C THR A 130 -5.24 -9.21 -2.15
N LEU A 131 -5.38 -10.18 -1.24
CA LEU A 131 -4.25 -10.92 -0.71
C LEU A 131 -3.60 -11.83 -1.76
N ARG A 132 -4.38 -12.50 -2.64
CA ARG A 132 -3.85 -13.26 -3.77
C ARG A 132 -3.02 -12.39 -4.71
N LEU A 133 -3.49 -11.20 -5.07
CA LEU A 133 -2.74 -10.28 -5.93
C LEU A 133 -1.48 -9.76 -5.23
N ALA A 134 -1.59 -9.35 -3.97
CA ALA A 134 -0.46 -8.91 -3.18
C ALA A 134 0.62 -9.99 -3.07
N ARG A 135 0.22 -11.26 -2.82
CA ARG A 135 1.15 -12.40 -2.73
C ARG A 135 1.95 -12.62 -4.02
N ARG A 136 1.32 -12.46 -5.18
CA ARG A 136 1.95 -12.61 -6.51
C ARG A 136 2.95 -11.50 -6.82
N LEU A 137 2.78 -10.32 -6.21
CA LEU A 137 3.69 -9.19 -6.34
C LEU A 137 4.85 -9.22 -5.34
N THR A 138 4.76 -10.06 -4.28
CA THR A 138 5.72 -10.09 -3.19
C THR A 138 6.67 -11.28 -3.36
N HIS A 139 7.99 -11.04 -3.26
CA HIS A 139 8.98 -12.11 -3.29
C HIS A 139 8.94 -12.99 -2.01
N ALA A 140 9.61 -14.13 -2.04
CA ALA A 140 9.81 -14.98 -0.86
C ALA A 140 10.59 -14.21 0.23
N GLY A 141 10.11 -14.24 1.48
CA GLY A 141 10.65 -13.45 2.59
C GLY A 141 10.13 -12.00 2.66
N GLY A 142 9.31 -11.55 1.69
CA GLY A 142 8.71 -10.22 1.70
C GLY A 142 7.49 -10.11 2.62
N THR A 143 6.93 -8.91 2.74
CA THR A 143 5.86 -8.57 3.68
C THR A 143 4.67 -7.93 2.99
N ILE A 144 3.46 -8.32 3.36
CA ILE A 144 2.22 -7.72 2.89
C ILE A 144 1.50 -7.08 4.09
N VAL A 145 1.02 -5.84 3.95
CA VAL A 145 0.26 -5.15 5.00
C VAL A 145 -1.09 -4.69 4.45
N ILE A 146 -2.17 -5.16 5.07
CA ILE A 146 -3.54 -4.83 4.65
C ILE A 146 -4.30 -4.21 5.83
N SER A 147 -5.10 -3.18 5.56
CA SER A 147 -5.98 -2.59 6.58
C SER A 147 -7.02 -3.59 7.06
N GLU A 148 -7.26 -3.60 8.38
CA GLU A 148 -8.25 -4.47 9.03
C GLU A 148 -9.45 -3.67 9.55
N PRO A 149 -10.67 -4.24 9.50
CA PRO A 149 -11.78 -3.68 10.23
C PRO A 149 -11.52 -3.75 11.75
N PRO A 150 -12.18 -2.88 12.55
CA PRO A 150 -12.00 -2.86 14.00
C PRO A 150 -12.28 -4.21 14.68
N THR A 151 -13.25 -4.95 14.15
CA THR A 151 -13.70 -6.24 14.69
C THR A 151 -13.82 -7.28 13.60
N GLY A 152 -13.71 -8.55 14.01
CA GLY A 152 -13.85 -9.71 13.13
C GLY A 152 -12.50 -10.31 12.71
N GLN A 153 -12.55 -11.60 12.41
CA GLN A 153 -11.48 -12.37 11.77
C GLN A 153 -11.98 -12.74 10.38
N ARG A 154 -11.28 -12.34 9.36
CA ARG A 154 -11.68 -12.56 7.95
C ARG A 154 -10.70 -13.40 7.15
N TRP A 155 -9.66 -13.91 7.82
CA TRP A 155 -8.63 -14.71 7.17
C TRP A 155 -8.74 -16.16 7.62
N ASP A 156 -9.04 -17.04 6.69
CA ASP A 156 -9.04 -18.47 6.91
C ASP A 156 -7.61 -19.03 6.94
N GLN A 157 -7.30 -19.87 7.92
CA GLN A 157 -5.94 -20.41 8.08
C GLN A 157 -5.52 -21.34 6.95
N GLY A 158 -6.47 -22.12 6.40
CA GLY A 158 -6.20 -22.96 5.23
C GLY A 158 -5.84 -22.14 4.01
N PHE A 159 -6.56 -21.02 3.80
CA PHE A 159 -6.27 -20.07 2.74
C PHE A 159 -4.89 -19.42 2.89
N LEU A 160 -4.49 -19.04 4.10
CA LEU A 160 -3.16 -18.48 4.34
C LEU A 160 -2.05 -19.54 4.10
N GLN A 161 -2.29 -20.78 4.50
CA GLN A 161 -1.35 -21.87 4.25
C GLN A 161 -1.20 -22.15 2.76
N GLU A 162 -2.29 -22.14 1.97
CA GLU A 162 -2.27 -22.26 0.50
C GLU A 162 -1.36 -21.20 -0.13
N LEU A 163 -1.40 -19.97 0.38
CA LEU A 163 -0.59 -18.86 -0.13
C LEU A 163 0.84 -18.84 0.43
N GLY A 164 1.19 -19.75 1.35
CA GLY A 164 2.50 -19.74 2.00
C GLY A 164 2.73 -18.54 2.92
N LEU A 165 1.69 -18.11 3.64
CA LEU A 165 1.71 -16.94 4.50
C LEU A 165 1.63 -17.32 5.98
N ASN A 166 2.36 -16.58 6.82
CA ASN A 166 2.09 -16.42 8.24
C ASN A 166 1.53 -15.02 8.46
N ASP A 167 0.66 -14.85 9.44
CA ASP A 167 0.03 -13.56 9.69
C ASP A 167 0.04 -13.16 11.16
N GLU A 168 0.03 -11.86 11.39
CA GLU A 168 -0.21 -11.24 12.69
C GLU A 168 -1.02 -9.97 12.58
N ARG A 169 -1.74 -9.60 13.65
CA ARG A 169 -2.46 -8.34 13.71
C ARG A 169 -1.65 -7.32 14.48
N VAL A 170 -1.40 -6.16 13.85
CA VAL A 170 -0.71 -5.04 14.46
C VAL A 170 -1.64 -3.81 14.43
N GLY A 171 -2.36 -3.59 15.53
CA GLY A 171 -3.34 -2.51 15.62
C GLY A 171 -4.42 -2.60 14.53
N PRO A 172 -4.55 -1.57 13.65
CA PRO A 172 -5.58 -1.51 12.62
C PRO A 172 -5.19 -2.20 11.31
N VAL A 173 -4.06 -2.92 11.27
CA VAL A 173 -3.60 -3.63 10.08
C VAL A 173 -3.30 -5.08 10.36
N ARG A 174 -3.29 -5.90 9.31
CA ARG A 174 -2.80 -7.27 9.30
C ARG A 174 -1.51 -7.33 8.48
N VAL A 175 -0.50 -7.92 9.08
CA VAL A 175 0.80 -8.17 8.44
C VAL A 175 0.85 -9.63 8.05
N PHE A 176 1.26 -9.90 6.82
CA PHE A 176 1.48 -11.24 6.29
C PHE A 176 2.94 -11.36 5.88
N HIS A 177 3.62 -12.39 6.38
CA HIS A 177 4.99 -12.71 6.02
C HIS A 177 4.99 -13.85 5.02
N VAL A 178 5.57 -13.61 3.86
CA VAL A 178 5.73 -14.61 2.81
C VAL A 178 6.84 -15.59 3.24
N LYS A 179 6.53 -16.89 3.29
CA LYS A 179 7.53 -17.92 3.63
C LYS A 179 8.63 -17.93 2.57
N PRO A 180 9.89 -18.18 2.99
CA PRO A 180 11.02 -18.36 2.09
C PRO A 180 10.85 -19.47 1.07
#